data_10675bd0d67c6caeecd8b31249180fa5
#
_entry.id   10675bd0d67c6caeecd8b31249180fa5
#
_cell.length_a   1.000
_cell.length_b   1.000
_cell.length_c   1.000
_cell.angle_alpha   90.00
_cell.angle_beta   90.00
_cell.angle_gamma   90.00
#
_symmetry.space_group_name_H-M   'P 1'
#
loop_
_entity.id
_entity.type
_entity.pdbx_description
1 polymer ?
#
loop_
_entity_poly.entity_id
_entity_poly.type
_entity_poly.pdbx_seq_one_letter_code
_entity_poly.pdbx_strand_id
1 'polypeptide(L)'
;MAIFLNPDNANFNEAVHSKIYVDKTGLIEYTNSVLSTTAKFICNSRPRRFGKSMTADMLCAYYSKGCDSRELFQPYTISSCSTFEKYINQYDVIHIDVQWCKDQVENINDIVNYIKESCMHELQNEYSNIDYNGIISLSGTLSKINDETGHRFVVIIDEWDVLIRDNANNKKLLEEYIDFLKGLFKESQPSRYIALAYLTGILPIKRTMTQSALNNFDEYTMLNPGPLASFIGFTEGEVKGLSNKYNIDFDRIKKWYDGYYLNHQHVYNPKAVVSLFTLGVFQSYWAQTSSYESIHSLIQMNFDGLKEAVLEMLSGNEVKMQTTSFQNDMVSFKNMDDVLTALVHLGYLGYNQTYKTVFIPNEEIRQEFVNSVSEDKWNDLIQFERESDTILEATCQMKTEVVAKQIEKIHNTYASNITYHNENSLSSVLTIAYLSTLKYYFKPIRELPTGRGFADFVYIPKLEYKDYYPALLVELKWNHNVQSALDQIKEKVYPQSIQEYTDNLLLVGITYDSKTKEHRCKIEKF
;
A
#
# COMPACT_ATOMS: atom_id res chain seq x y z
N MET A 1 -0.58 31.93 -20.64
CA MET A 1 -0.64 31.43 -19.25
C MET A 1 0.61 30.60 -19.03
N ALA A 2 1.33 30.82 -17.96
CA ALA A 2 2.51 30.00 -17.65
C ALA A 2 2.04 28.59 -17.30
N ILE A 3 2.82 27.59 -17.68
CA ILE A 3 2.49 26.17 -17.42
C ILE A 3 3.07 25.72 -16.08
N PHE A 4 4.32 26.16 -15.80
CA PHE A 4 5.07 25.73 -14.62
C PHE A 4 5.08 26.79 -13.53
N LEU A 5 5.17 28.07 -13.90
CA LEU A 5 5.31 29.16 -12.94
C LEU A 5 3.95 29.73 -12.56
N ASN A 6 3.71 29.85 -11.25
CA ASN A 6 2.54 30.47 -10.67
C ASN A 6 1.21 29.91 -11.22
N PRO A 7 0.97 28.58 -11.11
CA PRO A 7 -0.28 27.98 -11.56
C PRO A 7 -1.48 28.64 -10.85
N ASP A 8 -2.63 28.59 -11.51
CA ASP A 8 -3.90 29.02 -10.92
C ASP A 8 -4.46 27.97 -9.95
N ASN A 9 -5.68 28.21 -9.46
CA ASN A 9 -6.36 27.33 -8.52
C ASN A 9 -7.44 26.45 -9.16
N ALA A 10 -7.50 26.37 -10.48
CA ALA A 10 -8.58 25.68 -11.21
C ALA A 10 -8.69 24.20 -10.83
N ASN A 11 -7.57 23.47 -10.81
CA ASN A 11 -7.57 22.04 -10.47
C ASN A 11 -8.10 21.78 -9.05
N PHE A 12 -7.65 22.56 -8.08
CA PHE A 12 -8.13 22.42 -6.71
C PHE A 12 -9.59 22.88 -6.57
N ASN A 13 -10.00 23.90 -7.29
CA ASN A 13 -11.39 24.35 -7.34
C ASN A 13 -12.32 23.24 -7.90
N GLU A 14 -11.93 22.52 -8.95
CA GLU A 14 -12.68 21.36 -9.44
C GLU A 14 -12.74 20.25 -8.41
N ALA A 15 -11.62 19.97 -7.72
CA ALA A 15 -11.54 18.94 -6.70
C ALA A 15 -12.53 19.18 -5.55
N VAL A 16 -12.60 20.39 -5.02
CA VAL A 16 -13.48 20.72 -3.89
C VAL A 16 -14.97 20.74 -4.25
N HIS A 17 -15.30 20.95 -5.52
CA HIS A 17 -16.67 20.87 -6.03
C HIS A 17 -17.10 19.45 -6.44
N SER A 18 -16.22 18.48 -6.29
CA SER A 18 -16.58 17.08 -6.52
C SER A 18 -17.65 16.59 -5.54
N LYS A 19 -18.49 15.66 -5.99
CA LYS A 19 -19.59 15.09 -5.17
C LYS A 19 -19.14 14.61 -3.78
N ILE A 20 -17.92 14.10 -3.71
CA ILE A 20 -17.28 13.63 -2.47
C ILE A 20 -15.89 14.28 -2.42
N TYR A 21 -15.74 15.23 -1.55
CA TYR A 21 -14.47 15.85 -1.17
C TYR A 21 -14.29 15.71 0.34
N VAL A 22 -13.06 15.43 0.76
CA VAL A 22 -12.66 15.35 2.18
C VAL A 22 -11.57 16.37 2.43
N ASP A 23 -11.77 17.24 3.42
CA ASP A 23 -10.83 18.30 3.76
C ASP A 23 -9.48 17.75 4.22
N LYS A 24 -8.43 18.07 3.46
CA LYS A 24 -7.03 17.75 3.76
C LYS A 24 -6.16 18.99 3.93
N THR A 25 -6.79 20.16 4.06
CA THR A 25 -6.08 21.44 4.18
C THR A 25 -5.24 21.56 5.46
N GLY A 26 -5.40 20.67 6.43
CA GLY A 26 -4.47 20.53 7.56
C GLY A 26 -3.02 20.21 7.15
N LEU A 27 -2.80 19.66 5.95
CA LEU A 27 -1.45 19.54 5.38
C LEU A 27 -0.77 20.90 5.20
N ILE A 28 -1.53 21.93 4.86
CA ILE A 28 -1.02 23.30 4.68
C ILE A 28 -0.50 23.87 6.02
N GLU A 29 -1.18 23.58 7.13
CA GLU A 29 -0.68 24.00 8.44
C GLU A 29 0.69 23.39 8.73
N TYR A 30 0.87 22.10 8.43
CA TYR A 30 2.17 21.45 8.55
C TYR A 30 3.21 22.09 7.62
N THR A 31 2.91 22.30 6.34
CA THR A 31 3.86 22.90 5.39
C THR A 31 4.18 24.35 5.76
N ASN A 32 3.23 25.12 6.26
CA ASN A 32 3.46 26.47 6.81
C ASN A 32 4.45 26.44 7.99
N SER A 33 4.40 25.44 8.85
CA SER A 33 5.27 25.32 10.02
C SER A 33 6.74 25.07 9.67
N VAL A 34 7.01 24.46 8.52
CA VAL A 34 8.36 24.13 8.04
C VAL A 34 8.89 25.07 6.97
N LEU A 35 8.08 26.01 6.48
CA LEU A 35 8.48 27.01 5.50
C LEU A 35 9.75 27.75 5.91
N SER A 36 10.73 27.80 5.01
CA SER A 36 12.02 28.46 5.22
C SER A 36 12.83 27.96 6.42
N THR A 37 12.52 26.74 6.92
CA THR A 37 13.30 26.04 7.93
C THR A 37 14.22 24.97 7.31
N THR A 38 14.97 24.25 8.12
CA THR A 38 15.77 23.08 7.66
C THR A 38 14.90 21.91 7.22
N ALA A 39 13.65 21.81 7.68
CA ALA A 39 12.67 20.75 7.36
C ALA A 39 11.77 21.06 6.13
N LYS A 40 12.15 22.07 5.35
CA LYS A 40 11.37 22.54 4.17
C LYS A 40 11.41 21.61 2.96
N PHE A 41 12.26 20.59 2.97
CA PHE A 41 12.38 19.63 1.88
C PHE A 41 11.57 18.38 2.22
N ILE A 42 10.40 18.21 1.62
CA ILE A 42 9.46 17.14 1.93
C ILE A 42 9.31 16.25 0.69
N CYS A 43 9.47 14.95 0.87
CA CYS A 43 9.09 13.95 -0.12
C CYS A 43 8.00 13.03 0.46
N ASN A 44 6.83 13.05 -0.14
CA ASN A 44 5.69 12.25 0.28
C ASN A 44 5.40 11.14 -0.71
N SER A 45 5.68 9.90 -0.33
CA SER A 45 5.49 8.72 -1.18
C SER A 45 4.28 7.91 -0.71
N ARG A 46 3.29 7.75 -1.59
CA ARG A 46 2.08 6.97 -1.37
C ARG A 46 1.73 6.18 -2.63
N PRO A 47 0.99 5.08 -2.49
CA PRO A 47 0.50 4.33 -3.64
C PRO A 47 -0.31 5.19 -4.60
N ARG A 48 -0.58 4.66 -5.78
CA ARG A 48 -1.49 5.31 -6.73
C ARG A 48 -2.86 5.55 -6.10
N ARG A 49 -3.51 6.69 -6.47
CA ARG A 49 -4.89 7.03 -6.07
C ARG A 49 -5.13 7.34 -4.60
N PHE A 50 -4.06 7.61 -3.86
CA PHE A 50 -4.15 8.11 -2.49
C PHE A 50 -4.39 9.63 -2.41
N GLY A 51 -4.49 10.34 -3.53
CA GLY A 51 -4.75 11.77 -3.58
C GLY A 51 -3.50 12.65 -3.60
N LYS A 52 -2.35 12.13 -4.03
CA LYS A 52 -1.08 12.87 -4.11
C LYS A 52 -1.17 14.13 -4.98
N SER A 53 -1.62 13.98 -6.22
CA SER A 53 -1.77 15.11 -7.14
C SER A 53 -2.76 16.16 -6.63
N MET A 54 -3.85 15.71 -5.98
CA MET A 54 -4.80 16.63 -5.33
C MET A 54 -4.13 17.43 -4.20
N THR A 55 -3.20 16.85 -3.44
CA THR A 55 -2.43 17.59 -2.44
C THR A 55 -1.43 18.56 -3.07
N ALA A 56 -0.82 18.20 -4.21
CA ALA A 56 0.04 19.09 -4.98
C ALA A 56 -0.76 20.30 -5.50
N ASP A 57 -1.92 20.08 -6.14
CA ASP A 57 -2.81 21.12 -6.62
C ASP A 57 -3.32 22.03 -5.49
N MET A 58 -3.64 21.45 -4.33
CA MET A 58 -4.04 22.20 -3.13
C MET A 58 -2.91 23.15 -2.65
N LEU A 59 -1.68 22.65 -2.60
CA LEU A 59 -0.53 23.48 -2.21
C LEU A 59 -0.22 24.55 -3.27
N CYS A 60 -0.35 24.23 -4.56
CA CYS A 60 -0.27 25.21 -5.65
C CYS A 60 -1.31 26.33 -5.45
N ALA A 61 -2.58 25.98 -5.32
CA ALA A 61 -3.67 26.94 -5.11
C ALA A 61 -3.46 27.80 -3.87
N TYR A 62 -2.88 27.25 -2.81
CA TYR A 62 -2.66 28.00 -1.57
C TYR A 62 -1.47 28.97 -1.66
N TYR A 63 -0.32 28.50 -2.17
CA TYR A 63 0.89 29.32 -2.15
C TYR A 63 1.05 30.26 -3.34
N SER A 64 0.50 29.92 -4.51
CA SER A 64 0.74 30.64 -5.76
C SER A 64 0.23 32.07 -5.71
N LYS A 65 1.10 33.03 -6.03
CA LYS A 65 0.74 34.42 -6.24
C LYS A 65 -0.02 34.68 -7.57
N GLY A 66 -0.11 33.66 -8.44
CA GLY A 66 -0.79 33.70 -9.72
C GLY A 66 -2.32 33.70 -9.64
N CYS A 67 -2.89 33.54 -8.47
CA CYS A 67 -4.33 33.49 -8.24
C CYS A 67 -4.71 34.10 -6.88
N ASP A 68 -5.99 34.36 -6.67
CA ASP A 68 -6.56 34.63 -5.34
C ASP A 68 -7.43 33.45 -4.93
N SER A 69 -7.05 32.76 -3.88
CA SER A 69 -7.70 31.55 -3.40
C SER A 69 -8.35 31.72 -2.02
N ARG A 70 -8.44 32.92 -1.45
CA ARG A 70 -8.98 33.15 -0.10
C ARG A 70 -10.38 32.59 0.06
N GLU A 71 -11.28 32.91 -0.85
CA GLU A 71 -12.67 32.46 -0.81
C GLU A 71 -12.74 30.93 -0.96
N LEU A 72 -11.86 30.33 -1.78
CA LEU A 72 -11.79 28.89 -2.02
C LEU A 72 -11.41 28.12 -0.76
N PHE A 73 -10.49 28.64 0.06
CA PHE A 73 -10.04 28.01 1.29
C PHE A 73 -10.87 28.36 2.52
N GLN A 74 -11.71 29.38 2.47
CA GLN A 74 -12.49 29.87 3.61
C GLN A 74 -13.34 28.78 4.30
N PRO A 75 -13.98 27.82 3.59
CA PRO A 75 -14.77 26.77 4.22
C PRO A 75 -13.98 25.68 4.95
N TYR A 76 -12.65 25.64 4.80
CA TYR A 76 -11.80 24.52 5.22
C TYR A 76 -10.99 24.83 6.48
N THR A 77 -10.47 23.75 7.10
CA THR A 77 -9.76 23.81 8.39
C THR A 77 -8.63 24.82 8.42
N ILE A 78 -7.89 24.98 7.32
CA ILE A 78 -6.75 25.90 7.23
C ILE A 78 -7.14 27.36 7.48
N SER A 79 -8.35 27.78 7.14
CA SER A 79 -8.80 29.17 7.32
C SER A 79 -8.81 29.62 8.78
N SER A 80 -8.89 28.66 9.71
CA SER A 80 -8.85 28.91 11.15
C SER A 80 -7.42 29.02 11.71
N CYS A 81 -6.40 28.71 10.92
CA CYS A 81 -5.01 28.75 11.35
C CYS A 81 -4.45 30.17 11.35
N SER A 82 -3.69 30.54 12.38
CA SER A 82 -3.07 31.87 12.51
C SER A 82 -2.10 32.22 11.38
N THR A 83 -1.63 31.22 10.63
CA THR A 83 -0.70 31.39 9.51
C THR A 83 -1.41 31.53 8.17
N PHE A 84 -2.75 31.38 8.11
CA PHE A 84 -3.53 31.40 6.87
C PHE A 84 -3.27 32.66 6.05
N GLU A 85 -3.61 33.84 6.57
CA GLU A 85 -3.46 35.12 5.88
C GLU A 85 -2.00 35.48 5.59
N LYS A 86 -1.06 34.94 6.36
CA LYS A 86 0.36 35.25 6.20
C LYS A 86 0.96 34.65 4.95
N TYR A 87 0.50 33.48 4.53
CA TYR A 87 1.17 32.70 3.48
C TYR A 87 0.32 32.42 2.25
N ILE A 88 -1.02 32.63 2.33
CA ILE A 88 -1.89 32.41 1.18
C ILE A 88 -1.55 33.36 0.03
N ASN A 89 -1.30 32.79 -1.15
CA ASN A 89 -0.99 33.49 -2.40
C ASN A 89 0.22 34.45 -2.31
N GLN A 90 1.25 34.08 -1.53
CA GLN A 90 2.41 34.94 -1.27
C GLN A 90 3.70 34.50 -1.97
N TYR A 91 3.72 33.32 -2.62
CA TYR A 91 4.95 32.78 -3.17
C TYR A 91 4.92 32.63 -4.67
N ASP A 92 6.10 32.72 -5.28
CA ASP A 92 6.32 32.15 -6.59
C ASP A 92 6.33 30.63 -6.48
N VAL A 93 5.39 29.98 -7.14
CA VAL A 93 5.25 28.53 -7.15
C VAL A 93 5.72 27.97 -8.49
N ILE A 94 6.62 27.01 -8.44
CA ILE A 94 7.00 26.20 -9.61
C ILE A 94 6.36 24.84 -9.43
N HIS A 95 5.45 24.46 -10.31
CA HIS A 95 4.78 23.18 -10.32
C HIS A 95 5.22 22.36 -11.54
N ILE A 96 5.76 21.17 -11.31
CA ILE A 96 6.23 20.25 -12.34
C ILE A 96 5.51 18.92 -12.17
N ASP A 97 4.63 18.59 -13.12
CA ASP A 97 4.08 17.24 -13.27
C ASP A 97 4.98 16.47 -14.24
N VAL A 98 5.80 15.56 -13.70
CA VAL A 98 6.79 14.82 -14.52
C VAL A 98 6.09 13.83 -15.46
N GLN A 99 4.92 13.29 -15.09
CA GLN A 99 4.14 12.42 -15.97
C GLN A 99 3.63 13.19 -17.19
N TRP A 100 3.08 14.38 -16.98
CA TRP A 100 2.65 15.24 -18.08
C TRP A 100 3.81 15.66 -19.00
N CYS A 101 4.97 15.98 -18.42
CA CYS A 101 6.17 16.34 -19.20
C CYS A 101 6.64 15.23 -20.15
N LYS A 102 6.39 13.95 -19.83
CA LYS A 102 6.70 12.84 -20.73
C LYS A 102 5.97 12.93 -22.07
N ASP A 103 4.72 13.41 -22.04
CA ASP A 103 3.89 13.49 -23.23
C ASP A 103 4.24 14.72 -24.11
N GLN A 104 5.10 15.62 -23.62
CA GLN A 104 5.53 16.82 -24.33
C GLN A 104 6.80 16.63 -25.15
N VAL A 105 7.45 15.49 -25.07
CA VAL A 105 8.72 15.21 -25.77
C VAL A 105 8.58 14.00 -26.69
N GLU A 106 9.14 14.09 -27.90
CA GLU A 106 9.20 12.94 -28.83
C GLU A 106 10.20 11.87 -28.35
N ASN A 107 11.32 12.31 -27.78
CA ASN A 107 12.34 11.43 -27.22
C ASN A 107 12.42 11.65 -25.71
N ILE A 108 12.20 10.57 -24.95
CA ILE A 108 12.22 10.62 -23.49
C ILE A 108 13.54 11.16 -22.90
N ASN A 109 14.65 11.02 -23.61
CA ASN A 109 15.93 11.56 -23.18
C ASN A 109 15.99 13.10 -23.16
N ASP A 110 15.06 13.77 -23.82
CA ASP A 110 15.02 15.25 -23.88
C ASP A 110 14.19 15.85 -22.73
N ILE A 111 13.51 15.02 -21.92
CA ILE A 111 12.57 15.50 -20.89
C ILE A 111 13.22 16.42 -19.86
N VAL A 112 14.45 16.12 -19.42
CA VAL A 112 15.16 16.96 -18.43
C VAL A 112 15.46 18.33 -19.00
N ASN A 113 15.87 18.42 -20.26
CA ASN A 113 16.11 19.69 -20.94
C ASN A 113 14.80 20.43 -21.18
N TYR A 114 13.74 19.74 -21.58
CA TYR A 114 12.41 20.34 -21.74
C TYR A 114 11.95 21.01 -20.43
N ILE A 115 12.00 20.31 -19.30
CA ILE A 115 11.61 20.87 -17.98
C ILE A 115 12.48 22.10 -17.65
N LYS A 116 13.81 22.00 -17.78
CA LYS A 116 14.73 23.08 -17.48
C LYS A 116 14.45 24.34 -18.31
N GLU A 117 14.43 24.18 -19.64
CA GLU A 117 14.29 25.29 -20.58
C GLU A 117 12.93 25.95 -20.44
N SER A 118 11.85 25.19 -20.28
CA SER A 118 10.51 25.72 -20.11
C SER A 118 10.37 26.51 -18.82
N CYS A 119 10.83 25.98 -17.68
CA CYS A 119 10.82 26.70 -16.41
C CYS A 119 11.69 27.97 -16.47
N MET A 120 12.88 27.89 -17.06
CA MET A 120 13.77 29.05 -17.19
C MET A 120 13.14 30.13 -18.06
N HIS A 121 12.52 29.74 -19.18
CA HIS A 121 11.85 30.70 -20.08
C HIS A 121 10.71 31.43 -19.37
N GLU A 122 9.85 30.73 -18.63
CA GLU A 122 8.74 31.35 -17.88
C GLU A 122 9.27 32.30 -16.78
N LEU A 123 10.29 31.88 -16.03
CA LEU A 123 10.94 32.71 -15.02
C LEU A 123 11.59 33.98 -15.60
N GLN A 124 12.29 33.84 -16.74
CA GLN A 124 12.92 34.99 -17.42
C GLN A 124 11.89 35.99 -17.97
N ASN A 125 10.74 35.49 -18.41
CA ASN A 125 9.64 36.36 -18.86
C ASN A 125 9.00 37.11 -17.67
N GLU A 126 8.75 36.44 -16.55
CA GLU A 126 8.19 37.07 -15.34
C GLU A 126 9.16 38.08 -14.74
N TYR A 127 10.45 37.78 -14.72
CA TYR A 127 11.51 38.66 -14.18
C TYR A 127 12.37 39.25 -15.29
N SER A 128 11.74 39.81 -16.31
CA SER A 128 12.41 40.31 -17.55
C SER A 128 13.42 41.44 -17.33
N ASN A 129 13.40 42.10 -16.19
CA ASN A 129 14.34 43.19 -15.86
C ASN A 129 15.70 42.69 -15.34
N ILE A 130 15.88 41.35 -15.17
CA ILE A 130 17.11 40.72 -14.65
C ILE A 130 17.98 40.28 -15.84
N ASP A 131 19.28 40.53 -15.75
CA ASP A 131 20.25 40.02 -16.72
C ASP A 131 20.63 38.59 -16.41
N TYR A 132 20.32 37.68 -17.34
CA TYR A 132 20.61 36.24 -17.25
C TYR A 132 21.80 35.78 -18.09
N ASN A 133 22.62 36.69 -18.61
CA ASN A 133 23.77 36.37 -19.42
C ASN A 133 24.71 35.37 -18.68
N GLY A 134 25.04 34.27 -19.38
CA GLY A 134 25.88 33.21 -18.81
C GLY A 134 25.19 32.23 -17.85
N ILE A 135 23.88 32.38 -17.59
CA ILE A 135 23.12 31.45 -16.75
C ILE A 135 22.49 30.37 -17.64
N ILE A 136 22.88 29.12 -17.40
CA ILE A 136 22.50 27.95 -18.21
C ILE A 136 21.71 26.88 -17.41
N SER A 137 21.39 27.14 -16.15
CA SER A 137 20.71 26.18 -15.28
C SER A 137 19.53 26.81 -14.55
N LEU A 138 18.50 26.01 -14.29
CA LEU A 138 17.32 26.44 -13.51
C LEU A 138 17.73 26.93 -12.11
N SER A 139 18.62 26.21 -11.43
CA SER A 139 19.13 26.61 -10.11
C SER A 139 19.87 27.94 -10.15
N GLY A 140 20.63 28.20 -11.21
CA GLY A 140 21.29 29.49 -11.45
C GLY A 140 20.29 30.63 -11.66
N THR A 141 19.23 30.38 -12.44
CA THR A 141 18.14 31.33 -12.67
C THR A 141 17.43 31.69 -11.35
N LEU A 142 17.07 30.68 -10.54
CA LEU A 142 16.43 30.88 -9.24
C LEU A 142 17.33 31.65 -8.25
N SER A 143 18.64 31.32 -8.23
CA SER A 143 19.62 32.01 -7.41
C SER A 143 19.74 33.49 -7.81
N LYS A 144 19.81 33.76 -9.11
CA LYS A 144 19.89 35.14 -9.64
C LYS A 144 18.67 35.98 -9.30
N ILE A 145 17.47 35.39 -9.46
CA ILE A 145 16.23 36.11 -9.09
C ILE A 145 16.21 36.39 -7.58
N ASN A 146 16.59 35.40 -6.75
CA ASN A 146 16.66 35.57 -5.30
C ASN A 146 17.68 36.66 -4.89
N ASP A 147 18.84 36.71 -5.54
CA ASP A 147 19.87 37.71 -5.24
C ASP A 147 19.39 39.14 -5.60
N GLU A 148 18.61 39.30 -6.66
CA GLU A 148 18.11 40.62 -7.10
C GLU A 148 16.83 41.07 -6.38
N THR A 149 15.96 40.12 -6.00
CA THR A 149 14.59 40.46 -5.53
C THR A 149 14.35 40.07 -4.07
N GLY A 150 15.16 39.12 -3.52
CA GLY A 150 14.90 38.47 -2.23
C GLY A 150 13.78 37.44 -2.29
N HIS A 151 13.15 37.18 -3.42
CA HIS A 151 12.06 36.23 -3.55
C HIS A 151 12.55 34.79 -3.31
N ARG A 152 11.71 34.01 -2.67
CA ARG A 152 11.91 32.57 -2.47
C ARG A 152 10.77 31.81 -3.11
N PHE A 153 11.09 30.61 -3.57
CA PHE A 153 10.21 29.76 -4.36
C PHE A 153 9.65 28.60 -3.53
N VAL A 154 8.39 28.30 -3.78
CA VAL A 154 7.78 27.01 -3.45
C VAL A 154 7.89 26.12 -4.69
N VAL A 155 8.59 25.00 -4.59
CA VAL A 155 8.78 24.05 -5.69
C VAL A 155 8.00 22.79 -5.40
N ILE A 156 7.06 22.45 -6.26
CA ILE A 156 6.20 21.27 -6.16
C ILE A 156 6.47 20.38 -7.37
N ILE A 157 6.87 19.12 -7.13
CA ILE A 157 7.08 18.14 -8.21
C ILE A 157 6.15 16.95 -7.95
N ASP A 158 5.18 16.77 -8.85
CA ASP A 158 4.28 15.62 -8.81
C ASP A 158 4.83 14.48 -9.67
N GLU A 159 4.60 13.24 -9.23
CA GLU A 159 5.09 11.99 -9.85
C GLU A 159 6.62 12.02 -10.11
N TRP A 160 7.40 12.56 -9.14
CA TRP A 160 8.85 12.74 -9.28
C TRP A 160 9.58 11.45 -9.69
N ASP A 161 9.05 10.28 -9.32
CA ASP A 161 9.68 8.98 -9.53
C ASP A 161 9.25 8.27 -10.83
N VAL A 162 8.41 8.89 -11.65
CA VAL A 162 7.85 8.25 -12.85
C VAL A 162 8.93 7.83 -13.86
N LEU A 163 9.98 8.64 -14.03
CA LEU A 163 11.09 8.28 -14.90
C LEU A 163 11.86 7.06 -14.40
N ILE A 164 12.00 6.95 -13.08
CA ILE A 164 12.70 5.83 -12.42
C ILE A 164 11.89 4.54 -12.58
N ARG A 165 10.56 4.62 -12.41
CA ARG A 165 9.68 3.46 -12.53
C ARG A 165 9.55 2.97 -13.97
N ASP A 166 9.36 3.90 -14.92
CA ASP A 166 9.00 3.54 -16.29
C ASP A 166 10.23 3.37 -17.20
N ASN A 167 11.38 3.95 -16.82
CA ASN A 167 12.60 3.93 -17.63
C ASN A 167 13.81 3.37 -16.87
N ALA A 168 13.59 2.43 -15.97
CA ALA A 168 14.59 1.89 -15.06
C ALA A 168 15.87 1.36 -15.75
N ASN A 169 15.78 0.92 -17.01
CA ASN A 169 16.91 0.46 -17.80
C ASN A 169 17.68 1.57 -18.52
N ASN A 170 17.17 2.80 -18.55
CA ASN A 170 17.81 3.94 -19.21
C ASN A 170 18.72 4.72 -18.24
N LYS A 171 19.88 4.16 -17.93
CA LYS A 171 20.82 4.72 -16.95
C LYS A 171 21.19 6.17 -17.23
N LYS A 172 21.41 6.55 -18.50
CA LYS A 172 21.81 7.91 -18.87
C LYS A 172 20.73 8.92 -18.50
N LEU A 173 19.49 8.66 -18.88
CA LEU A 173 18.34 9.50 -18.53
C LEU A 173 18.21 9.65 -17.03
N LEU A 174 18.32 8.54 -16.29
CA LEU A 174 18.15 8.55 -14.84
C LEU A 174 19.28 9.32 -14.15
N GLU A 175 20.53 9.20 -14.61
CA GLU A 175 21.67 9.99 -14.10
C GLU A 175 21.44 11.49 -14.35
N GLU A 176 21.05 11.89 -15.57
CA GLU A 176 20.75 13.28 -15.91
C GLU A 176 19.59 13.84 -15.06
N TYR A 177 18.54 13.06 -14.83
CA TYR A 177 17.40 13.47 -14.02
C TYR A 177 17.76 13.63 -12.54
N ILE A 178 18.49 12.67 -11.98
CA ILE A 178 18.97 12.76 -10.60
C ILE A 178 19.93 13.94 -10.40
N ASP A 179 20.81 14.19 -11.37
CA ASP A 179 21.73 15.34 -11.32
C ASP A 179 20.98 16.68 -11.44
N PHE A 180 19.91 16.75 -12.23
CA PHE A 180 19.00 17.87 -12.26
C PHE A 180 18.37 18.14 -10.88
N LEU A 181 17.80 17.11 -10.23
CA LEU A 181 17.22 17.24 -8.90
C LEU A 181 18.26 17.62 -7.82
N LYS A 182 19.47 17.08 -7.89
CA LYS A 182 20.59 17.47 -7.01
C LYS A 182 20.94 18.94 -7.18
N GLY A 183 21.10 19.39 -8.42
CA GLY A 183 21.39 20.80 -8.72
C GLY A 183 20.31 21.74 -8.20
N LEU A 184 19.04 21.28 -8.22
CA LEU A 184 17.91 22.09 -7.75
C LEU A 184 17.77 22.13 -6.24
N PHE A 185 18.14 21.04 -5.50
CA PHE A 185 17.80 20.90 -4.08
C PHE A 185 18.96 20.66 -3.13
N LYS A 186 20.11 20.13 -3.56
CA LYS A 186 21.12 19.62 -2.63
C LYS A 186 22.26 20.56 -2.30
N GLU A 187 22.63 21.43 -3.20
CA GLU A 187 23.74 22.38 -3.04
C GLU A 187 23.45 23.39 -1.91
N SER A 188 24.45 24.18 -1.52
CA SER A 188 24.28 25.21 -0.48
C SER A 188 23.36 26.35 -0.92
N GLN A 189 23.32 26.66 -2.19
CA GLN A 189 22.50 27.73 -2.77
C GLN A 189 21.00 27.49 -2.66
N PRO A 190 20.43 26.28 -2.88
CA PRO A 190 19.01 26.01 -2.73
C PRO A 190 18.40 26.48 -1.41
N SER A 191 19.15 26.43 -0.33
CA SER A 191 18.65 26.88 0.97
C SER A 191 18.36 28.40 1.01
N ARG A 192 18.88 29.18 0.07
CA ARG A 192 18.62 30.65 -0.03
C ARG A 192 17.33 30.94 -0.78
N TYR A 193 17.13 30.29 -1.93
CA TYR A 193 16.00 30.59 -2.83
C TYR A 193 14.80 29.65 -2.65
N ILE A 194 14.92 28.47 -2.03
CA ILE A 194 13.80 27.59 -1.75
C ILE A 194 13.14 27.98 -0.42
N ALA A 195 11.83 28.25 -0.44
CA ALA A 195 10.98 28.39 0.75
C ALA A 195 10.42 27.05 1.19
N LEU A 196 9.97 26.22 0.23
CA LEU A 196 9.44 24.88 0.42
C LEU A 196 9.72 24.06 -0.85
N ALA A 197 10.13 22.81 -0.68
CA ALA A 197 10.13 21.80 -1.74
C ALA A 197 9.21 20.65 -1.33
N TYR A 198 8.21 20.35 -2.15
CA TYR A 198 7.25 19.28 -1.89
C TYR A 198 7.21 18.34 -3.11
N LEU A 199 7.71 17.14 -2.93
CA LEU A 199 7.74 16.12 -3.96
C LEU A 199 6.70 15.05 -3.65
N THR A 200 5.95 14.62 -4.65
CA THR A 200 5.05 13.47 -4.54
C THR A 200 5.45 12.37 -5.52
N GLY A 201 5.28 11.11 -5.08
CA GLY A 201 5.59 9.95 -5.88
C GLY A 201 5.09 8.66 -5.21
N ILE A 202 5.51 7.53 -5.75
CA ILE A 202 5.25 6.20 -5.17
C ILE A 202 6.49 5.69 -4.44
N LEU A 203 7.65 5.80 -5.08
CA LEU A 203 8.92 5.31 -4.53
C LEU A 203 9.53 6.31 -3.54
N PRO A 204 10.22 5.81 -2.50
CA PRO A 204 11.02 6.63 -1.62
C PRO A 204 12.20 7.28 -2.35
N ILE A 205 12.55 8.53 -1.97
CA ILE A 205 13.61 9.30 -2.64
C ILE A 205 15.02 8.95 -2.14
N LYS A 206 15.15 8.57 -0.87
CA LYS A 206 16.43 8.16 -0.28
C LYS A 206 16.85 6.81 -0.85
N ARG A 207 18.14 6.63 -1.13
CA ARG A 207 18.76 5.45 -1.75
C ARG A 207 18.42 5.20 -3.23
N THR A 208 17.69 6.08 -3.88
CA THR A 208 17.45 5.93 -5.31
C THR A 208 18.75 6.12 -6.08
N MET A 209 19.19 5.09 -6.82
CA MET A 209 20.37 5.02 -7.69
C MET A 209 21.74 5.32 -7.07
N THR A 210 21.84 6.22 -6.09
CA THR A 210 23.10 6.52 -5.37
C THR A 210 22.83 6.80 -3.90
N GLN A 211 23.68 6.31 -3.01
CA GLN A 211 23.51 6.34 -1.56
C GLN A 211 23.33 7.73 -0.90
N SER A 212 23.41 8.82 -1.66
CA SER A 212 23.39 10.16 -1.08
C SER A 212 22.77 11.25 -1.98
N ALA A 213 21.98 10.88 -3.01
CA ALA A 213 21.53 11.86 -3.99
C ALA A 213 20.71 13.01 -3.39
N LEU A 214 19.66 12.71 -2.64
CA LEU A 214 18.69 13.68 -2.08
C LEU A 214 18.41 13.38 -0.59
N ASN A 215 19.45 13.24 0.20
CA ASN A 215 19.35 12.90 1.63
C ASN A 215 18.89 14.05 2.53
N ASN A 216 18.76 15.25 2.01
CA ASN A 216 18.25 16.43 2.69
C ASN A 216 16.71 16.48 2.77
N PHE A 217 16.01 15.59 2.07
CA PHE A 217 14.56 15.50 2.16
C PHE A 217 14.11 14.74 3.41
N ASP A 218 13.10 15.26 4.08
CA ASP A 218 12.27 14.51 5.01
C ASP A 218 11.31 13.65 4.21
N GLU A 219 11.45 12.33 4.36
CA GLU A 219 10.77 11.34 3.54
C GLU A 219 9.66 10.67 4.32
N TYR A 220 8.44 10.77 3.80
CA TYR A 220 7.22 10.19 4.38
C TYR A 220 6.63 9.13 3.45
N THR A 221 6.71 7.87 3.85
CA THR A 221 6.40 6.71 3.01
C THR A 221 5.33 5.83 3.65
N MET A 222 4.96 4.72 2.99
CA MET A 222 4.11 3.69 3.58
C MET A 222 4.77 2.99 4.79
N LEU A 223 6.11 2.93 4.82
CA LEU A 223 6.87 2.34 5.92
C LEU A 223 7.10 3.33 7.06
N ASN A 224 7.23 4.60 6.76
CA ASN A 224 7.46 5.68 7.72
C ASN A 224 6.62 6.91 7.36
N PRO A 225 5.33 6.92 7.67
CA PRO A 225 4.40 7.96 7.24
C PRO A 225 4.55 9.29 7.98
N GLY A 226 5.15 9.30 9.17
CA GLY A 226 5.39 10.50 9.98
C GLY A 226 4.12 11.34 10.20
N PRO A 227 4.28 12.68 10.27
CA PRO A 227 3.16 13.60 10.49
C PRO A 227 2.18 13.68 9.31
N LEU A 228 2.55 13.15 8.14
CA LEU A 228 1.69 13.20 6.95
C LEU A 228 0.70 12.03 6.83
N ALA A 229 0.67 11.13 7.81
CA ALA A 229 -0.14 9.91 7.79
C ALA A 229 -1.63 10.17 7.48
N SER A 230 -2.22 11.22 8.06
CA SER A 230 -3.65 11.53 7.96
C SER A 230 -4.04 12.41 6.77
N PHE A 231 -3.06 13.02 6.10
CA PHE A 231 -3.35 14.01 5.07
C PHE A 231 -3.43 13.42 3.66
N ILE A 232 -2.85 12.23 3.45
CA ILE A 232 -2.86 11.56 2.14
C ILE A 232 -3.52 10.20 2.30
N GLY A 233 -4.68 10.02 1.67
CA GLY A 233 -5.62 8.95 1.94
C GLY A 233 -6.79 9.42 2.82
N PHE A 234 -7.80 8.58 3.02
CA PHE A 234 -8.92 8.86 3.93
C PHE A 234 -8.70 8.15 5.27
N THR A 235 -8.86 8.87 6.37
CA THR A 235 -8.83 8.29 7.71
C THR A 235 -10.11 7.51 8.02
N GLU A 236 -10.06 6.62 9.01
CA GLU A 236 -11.22 5.85 9.45
C GLU A 236 -12.39 6.76 9.87
N GLY A 237 -12.11 7.86 10.57
CA GLY A 237 -13.14 8.81 10.98
C GLY A 237 -13.86 9.47 9.80
N GLU A 238 -13.11 9.85 8.76
CA GLU A 238 -13.66 10.43 7.53
C GLU A 238 -14.53 9.41 6.77
N VAL A 239 -14.02 8.17 6.63
CA VAL A 239 -14.78 7.09 5.96
C VAL A 239 -16.04 6.74 6.74
N LYS A 240 -16.00 6.71 8.07
CA LYS A 240 -17.18 6.51 8.92
C LYS A 240 -18.19 7.64 8.78
N GLY A 241 -17.73 8.89 8.66
CA GLY A 241 -18.59 10.03 8.36
C GLY A 241 -19.32 9.88 7.01
N LEU A 242 -18.57 9.44 5.98
CA LEU A 242 -19.15 9.15 4.66
C LEU A 242 -20.11 7.95 4.71
N SER A 243 -19.77 6.87 5.41
CA SER A 243 -20.65 5.71 5.62
C SER A 243 -22.01 6.12 6.18
N ASN A 244 -22.02 6.95 7.21
CA ASN A 244 -23.26 7.49 7.80
C ASN A 244 -24.04 8.35 6.81
N LYS A 245 -23.34 9.25 6.08
CA LYS A 245 -23.95 10.16 5.10
C LYS A 245 -24.63 9.42 3.95
N TYR A 246 -24.02 8.33 3.47
CA TYR A 246 -24.51 7.55 2.33
C TYR A 246 -25.27 6.28 2.74
N ASN A 247 -25.42 6.02 4.05
CA ASN A 247 -26.09 4.85 4.60
C ASN A 247 -25.57 3.51 4.05
N ILE A 248 -24.23 3.35 4.04
CA ILE A 248 -23.55 2.11 3.66
C ILE A 248 -22.88 1.53 4.90
N ASP A 249 -22.98 0.21 5.08
CA ASP A 249 -22.43 -0.51 6.24
C ASP A 249 -20.91 -0.31 6.38
N PHE A 250 -20.50 0.29 7.50
CA PHE A 250 -19.10 0.62 7.77
C PHE A 250 -18.22 -0.63 7.96
N ASP A 251 -18.71 -1.68 8.60
CA ASP A 251 -17.93 -2.89 8.84
C ASP A 251 -17.62 -3.60 7.50
N ARG A 252 -18.56 -3.54 6.58
CA ARG A 252 -18.35 -4.03 5.23
C ARG A 252 -17.35 -3.18 4.44
N ILE A 253 -17.39 -1.85 4.59
CA ILE A 253 -16.38 -0.94 3.99
C ILE A 253 -15.00 -1.28 4.55
N LYS A 254 -14.90 -1.47 5.86
CA LYS A 254 -13.66 -1.82 6.54
C LYS A 254 -13.07 -3.12 5.98
N LYS A 255 -13.87 -4.17 5.85
CA LYS A 255 -13.43 -5.45 5.28
C LYS A 255 -12.87 -5.31 3.87
N TRP A 256 -13.49 -4.45 3.04
CA TRP A 256 -13.14 -4.33 1.62
C TRP A 256 -12.00 -3.38 1.33
N TYR A 257 -11.81 -2.30 2.11
CA TYR A 257 -10.96 -1.17 1.71
C TYR A 257 -10.03 -0.66 2.82
N ASP A 258 -10.11 -1.18 4.06
CA ASP A 258 -9.16 -0.85 5.14
C ASP A 258 -7.85 -1.63 4.99
N GLY A 259 -6.94 -1.47 5.97
CA GLY A 259 -5.76 -2.32 6.16
C GLY A 259 -4.44 -1.59 5.96
N TYR A 260 -4.44 -0.29 5.67
CA TYR A 260 -3.22 0.51 5.74
C TYR A 260 -3.17 1.20 7.10
N TYR A 261 -2.27 0.72 7.95
CA TYR A 261 -2.11 1.26 9.31
C TYR A 261 -0.89 2.16 9.37
N LEU A 262 -1.13 3.48 9.27
CA LEU A 262 -0.10 4.49 9.16
C LEU A 262 -0.08 5.36 10.43
N ASN A 263 1.04 5.34 11.18
CA ASN A 263 1.22 6.13 12.41
C ASN A 263 0.03 5.99 13.37
N HIS A 264 -0.35 4.75 13.71
CA HIS A 264 -1.49 4.42 14.59
C HIS A 264 -2.88 4.82 14.06
N GLN A 265 -3.02 5.06 12.78
CA GLN A 265 -4.29 5.40 12.13
C GLN A 265 -4.59 4.47 10.97
N HIS A 266 -5.86 4.07 10.84
CA HIS A 266 -6.36 3.39 9.66
C HIS A 266 -6.55 4.40 8.53
N VAL A 267 -5.97 4.09 7.37
CA VAL A 267 -6.02 4.93 6.17
C VAL A 267 -6.54 4.09 5.00
N TYR A 268 -7.47 4.64 4.27
CA TYR A 268 -8.16 4.00 3.14
C TYR A 268 -7.74 4.65 1.82
N ASN A 269 -7.77 3.86 0.74
CA ASN A 269 -7.58 4.40 -0.60
C ASN A 269 -8.80 5.28 -1.00
N PRO A 270 -8.63 6.59 -1.24
CA PRO A 270 -9.74 7.48 -1.58
C PRO A 270 -10.52 7.05 -2.82
N LYS A 271 -9.82 6.54 -3.85
CA LYS A 271 -10.48 6.15 -5.11
C LYS A 271 -11.42 4.97 -4.90
N ALA A 272 -11.02 3.96 -4.14
CA ALA A 272 -11.87 2.81 -3.84
C ALA A 272 -13.11 3.25 -3.04
N VAL A 273 -12.91 4.07 -2.01
CA VAL A 273 -13.99 4.59 -1.16
C VAL A 273 -14.95 5.48 -1.96
N VAL A 274 -14.45 6.45 -2.73
CA VAL A 274 -15.29 7.33 -3.56
C VAL A 274 -16.06 6.52 -4.61
N SER A 275 -15.42 5.53 -5.24
CA SER A 275 -16.08 4.66 -6.22
C SER A 275 -17.20 3.84 -5.61
N LEU A 276 -16.99 3.28 -4.40
CA LEU A 276 -18.06 2.61 -3.65
C LEU A 276 -19.26 3.51 -3.40
N PHE A 277 -19.04 4.73 -2.86
CA PHE A 277 -20.13 5.66 -2.56
C PHE A 277 -20.82 6.20 -3.82
N THR A 278 -20.14 6.16 -4.95
CA THR A 278 -20.71 6.60 -6.23
C THR A 278 -21.53 5.50 -6.91
N LEU A 279 -21.03 4.25 -6.90
CA LEU A 279 -21.60 3.12 -7.62
C LEU A 279 -22.46 2.20 -6.74
N GLY A 280 -22.29 2.24 -5.41
CA GLY A 280 -23.03 1.41 -4.46
C GLY A 280 -22.65 -0.08 -4.49
N VAL A 281 -21.56 -0.47 -5.15
CA VAL A 281 -21.15 -1.87 -5.35
C VAL A 281 -19.81 -2.13 -4.66
N PHE A 282 -19.75 -3.20 -3.86
CA PHE A 282 -18.51 -3.69 -3.29
C PHE A 282 -17.78 -4.58 -4.31
N GLN A 283 -16.67 -4.10 -4.83
CA GLN A 283 -15.82 -4.79 -5.80
C GLN A 283 -14.40 -4.24 -5.77
N SER A 284 -13.45 -4.88 -6.48
CA SER A 284 -12.15 -4.28 -6.68
C SER A 284 -12.25 -3.10 -7.65
N TYR A 285 -11.85 -1.94 -7.18
CA TYR A 285 -11.63 -0.73 -7.98
C TYR A 285 -10.15 -0.55 -8.33
N TRP A 286 -9.28 -1.36 -7.71
CA TRP A 286 -7.84 -1.34 -7.96
C TRP A 286 -7.50 -1.85 -9.36
N ALA A 287 -8.11 -2.96 -9.79
CA ALA A 287 -7.87 -3.64 -11.06
C ALA A 287 -8.25 -2.84 -12.32
N GLN A 288 -9.11 -1.83 -12.18
CA GLN A 288 -9.57 -1.03 -13.34
C GLN A 288 -8.46 -0.17 -13.98
N THR A 289 -7.21 -0.35 -13.58
CA THR A 289 -6.07 0.41 -14.07
C THR A 289 -4.81 -0.46 -14.11
N SER A 290 -3.91 -0.13 -15.01
CA SER A 290 -2.63 -0.76 -15.38
C SER A 290 -1.71 -1.30 -14.25
N SER A 291 -2.15 -1.35 -13.01
CA SER A 291 -1.39 -1.86 -11.86
C SER A 291 -1.30 -3.38 -11.77
N TYR A 292 -2.16 -4.11 -12.48
CA TYR A 292 -2.13 -5.58 -12.52
C TYR A 292 -0.79 -6.14 -13.03
N GLU A 293 -0.23 -5.55 -14.08
CA GLU A 293 1.07 -5.98 -14.62
C GLU A 293 2.21 -5.86 -13.61
N SER A 294 2.13 -4.87 -12.71
CA SER A 294 3.17 -4.65 -11.70
C SER A 294 3.20 -5.74 -10.63
N ILE A 295 2.04 -6.14 -10.09
CA ILE A 295 2.00 -7.19 -9.07
C ILE A 295 2.37 -8.55 -9.67
N HIS A 296 1.85 -8.87 -10.85
CA HIS A 296 2.15 -10.11 -11.55
C HIS A 296 3.66 -10.25 -11.81
N SER A 297 4.30 -9.24 -12.39
CA SER A 297 5.74 -9.26 -12.70
C SER A 297 6.61 -9.43 -11.45
N LEU A 298 6.25 -8.79 -10.33
CA LEU A 298 6.97 -8.87 -9.07
C LEU A 298 6.86 -10.26 -8.42
N ILE A 299 5.64 -10.82 -8.38
CA ILE A 299 5.43 -12.16 -7.81
C ILE A 299 6.14 -13.23 -8.67
N GLN A 300 6.19 -13.07 -10.00
CA GLN A 300 6.84 -14.00 -10.92
C GLN A 300 8.38 -14.01 -10.83
N MET A 301 9.01 -13.10 -10.08
CA MET A 301 10.47 -13.10 -9.86
C MET A 301 10.97 -14.34 -9.12
N ASN A 302 10.08 -15.05 -8.46
CA ASN A 302 10.30 -16.39 -7.86
C ASN A 302 11.55 -16.50 -6.97
N PHE A 303 11.80 -15.48 -6.14
CA PHE A 303 12.84 -15.55 -5.10
C PHE A 303 12.48 -16.59 -4.06
N ASP A 304 13.50 -17.22 -3.47
CA ASP A 304 13.32 -18.20 -2.39
C ASP A 304 12.45 -17.64 -1.27
N GLY A 305 11.38 -18.35 -0.92
CA GLY A 305 10.41 -17.98 0.11
C GLY A 305 9.32 -17.00 -0.33
N LEU A 306 9.39 -16.40 -1.52
CA LEU A 306 8.40 -15.42 -1.98
C LEU A 306 7.01 -16.06 -2.19
N LYS A 307 6.99 -17.24 -2.79
CA LYS A 307 5.75 -17.99 -3.03
C LYS A 307 5.07 -18.37 -1.72
N GLU A 308 5.83 -18.88 -0.78
CA GLU A 308 5.38 -19.25 0.55
C GLU A 308 4.83 -18.02 1.30
N ALA A 309 5.53 -16.90 1.25
CA ALA A 309 5.10 -15.65 1.86
C ALA A 309 3.75 -15.16 1.30
N VAL A 310 3.57 -15.21 -0.03
CA VAL A 310 2.29 -14.84 -0.67
C VAL A 310 1.17 -15.78 -0.23
N LEU A 311 1.44 -17.10 -0.16
CA LEU A 311 0.46 -18.08 0.31
C LEU A 311 0.07 -17.86 1.77
N GLU A 312 1.04 -17.60 2.65
CA GLU A 312 0.76 -17.28 4.04
C GLU A 312 -0.10 -16.01 4.18
N MET A 313 0.20 -14.97 3.40
CA MET A 313 -0.59 -13.73 3.42
C MET A 313 -1.99 -13.93 2.84
N LEU A 314 -2.17 -14.72 1.78
CA LEU A 314 -3.49 -15.10 1.24
C LEU A 314 -4.31 -15.89 2.27
N SER A 315 -3.65 -16.66 3.12
CA SER A 315 -4.27 -17.36 4.25
C SER A 315 -4.59 -16.47 5.46
N GLY A 316 -4.34 -15.15 5.32
CA GLY A 316 -4.62 -14.16 6.36
C GLY A 316 -3.54 -14.04 7.43
N ASN A 317 -2.34 -14.61 7.25
CA ASN A 317 -1.22 -14.45 8.17
C ASN A 317 -0.37 -13.23 7.83
N GLU A 318 0.44 -12.82 8.80
CA GLU A 318 1.48 -11.81 8.59
C GLU A 318 2.83 -12.49 8.39
N VAL A 319 3.65 -11.97 7.47
CA VAL A 319 4.99 -12.48 7.16
C VAL A 319 6.04 -11.48 7.60
N LYS A 320 7.08 -11.93 8.26
CA LYS A 320 8.22 -11.06 8.64
C LYS A 320 8.96 -10.56 7.41
N MET A 321 9.36 -9.29 7.44
CA MET A 321 10.05 -8.62 6.35
C MET A 321 11.17 -7.70 6.87
N GLN A 322 12.29 -7.64 6.15
CA GLN A 322 13.37 -6.70 6.38
C GLN A 322 13.41 -5.63 5.27
N THR A 323 13.34 -4.37 5.64
CA THR A 323 13.23 -3.24 4.68
C THR A 323 14.59 -2.63 4.30
N THR A 324 15.70 -3.18 4.76
CA THR A 324 17.02 -2.53 4.68
C THR A 324 17.73 -2.70 3.34
N SER A 325 17.41 -3.74 2.57
CA SER A 325 18.09 -4.09 1.31
C SER A 325 17.51 -3.40 0.07
N PHE A 326 16.25 -2.99 0.12
CA PHE A 326 15.56 -2.38 -1.02
C PHE A 326 16.21 -1.05 -1.47
N GLN A 327 16.52 -0.93 -2.75
CA GLN A 327 17.26 0.19 -3.34
C GLN A 327 16.35 1.32 -3.86
N ASN A 328 15.04 1.26 -3.62
CA ASN A 328 14.06 2.24 -4.10
C ASN A 328 14.04 2.39 -5.64
N ASP A 329 14.36 1.34 -6.35
CA ASP A 329 14.20 1.21 -7.80
C ASP A 329 13.36 -0.03 -8.12
N MET A 330 12.98 -0.19 -9.40
CA MET A 330 12.12 -1.30 -9.83
C MET A 330 12.90 -2.41 -10.57
N VAL A 331 14.23 -2.45 -10.44
CA VAL A 331 15.08 -3.41 -11.15
C VAL A 331 16.12 -4.12 -10.27
N SER A 332 16.55 -3.53 -9.16
CA SER A 332 17.63 -4.06 -8.32
C SER A 332 17.14 -5.01 -7.21
N PHE A 333 16.17 -5.86 -7.52
CA PHE A 333 15.67 -6.86 -6.58
C PHE A 333 16.69 -7.98 -6.36
N LYS A 334 16.99 -8.32 -5.11
CA LYS A 334 17.99 -9.34 -4.72
C LYS A 334 17.39 -10.52 -3.96
N ASN A 335 16.26 -10.33 -3.33
CA ASN A 335 15.62 -11.31 -2.47
C ASN A 335 14.10 -11.02 -2.32
N MET A 336 13.40 -11.90 -1.62
CA MET A 336 11.98 -11.78 -1.29
C MET A 336 11.65 -10.46 -0.59
N ASP A 337 12.47 -10.02 0.36
CA ASP A 337 12.21 -8.82 1.17
C ASP A 337 12.17 -7.55 0.31
N ASP A 338 13.00 -7.47 -0.75
CA ASP A 338 12.98 -6.35 -1.69
C ASP A 338 11.66 -6.30 -2.45
N VAL A 339 11.15 -7.45 -2.90
CA VAL A 339 9.86 -7.56 -3.60
C VAL A 339 8.70 -7.17 -2.67
N LEU A 340 8.70 -7.71 -1.45
CA LEU A 340 7.67 -7.38 -0.45
C LEU A 340 7.69 -5.90 -0.10
N THR A 341 8.89 -5.29 0.02
CA THR A 341 9.03 -3.84 0.28
C THR A 341 8.46 -3.01 -0.87
N ALA A 342 8.76 -3.38 -2.13
CA ALA A 342 8.17 -2.72 -3.29
C ALA A 342 6.64 -2.84 -3.30
N LEU A 343 6.10 -4.03 -2.98
CA LEU A 343 4.65 -4.25 -2.89
C LEU A 343 3.99 -3.39 -1.81
N VAL A 344 4.68 -3.10 -0.69
CA VAL A 344 4.20 -2.12 0.32
C VAL A 344 4.15 -0.71 -0.26
N HIS A 345 5.20 -0.25 -0.94
CA HIS A 345 5.21 1.09 -1.55
C HIS A 345 4.18 1.24 -2.68
N LEU A 346 3.94 0.17 -3.43
CA LEU A 346 2.90 0.12 -4.47
C LEU A 346 1.48 0.03 -3.90
N GLY A 347 1.33 -0.30 -2.60
CA GLY A 347 0.03 -0.39 -1.91
C GLY A 347 -0.64 -1.75 -2.01
N TYR A 348 0.06 -2.79 -2.43
CA TYR A 348 -0.46 -4.15 -2.43
C TYR A 348 -0.33 -4.85 -1.08
N LEU A 349 0.57 -4.37 -0.21
CA LEU A 349 0.72 -4.91 1.13
C LEU A 349 0.57 -3.82 2.19
N GLY A 350 -0.05 -4.19 3.32
CA GLY A 350 0.01 -3.46 4.57
C GLY A 350 1.30 -3.78 5.31
N TYR A 351 1.81 -2.84 6.12
CA TYR A 351 3.01 -3.03 6.93
C TYR A 351 2.75 -2.73 8.40
N ASN A 352 3.12 -3.67 9.25
CA ASN A 352 3.08 -3.52 10.70
C ASN A 352 4.46 -3.11 11.22
N GLN A 353 4.60 -1.83 11.59
CA GLN A 353 5.87 -1.27 12.07
C GLN A 353 6.36 -1.92 13.37
N THR A 354 5.44 -2.34 14.26
CA THR A 354 5.77 -2.91 15.56
C THR A 354 6.38 -4.30 15.43
N TYR A 355 5.75 -5.15 14.61
CA TYR A 355 6.19 -6.53 14.43
C TYR A 355 7.10 -6.73 13.23
N LYS A 356 7.28 -5.69 12.40
CA LYS A 356 8.03 -5.73 11.12
C LYS A 356 7.50 -6.84 10.20
N THR A 357 6.19 -6.88 10.05
CA THR A 357 5.49 -7.86 9.23
C THR A 357 4.70 -7.17 8.13
N VAL A 358 4.44 -7.93 7.05
CA VAL A 358 3.56 -7.52 5.96
C VAL A 358 2.38 -8.47 5.85
N PHE A 359 1.29 -7.97 5.31
CA PHE A 359 0.05 -8.69 5.13
C PHE A 359 -0.77 -8.11 3.97
N ILE A 360 -1.69 -8.90 3.44
CA ILE A 360 -2.67 -8.42 2.45
C ILE A 360 -3.71 -7.57 3.20
N PRO A 361 -3.86 -6.27 2.86
CA PRO A 361 -4.58 -5.33 3.71
C PRO A 361 -6.09 -5.57 3.76
N ASN A 362 -6.71 -5.98 2.65
CA ASN A 362 -8.17 -6.04 2.54
C ASN A 362 -8.63 -6.98 1.42
N GLU A 363 -9.95 -7.13 1.28
CA GLU A 363 -10.55 -8.03 0.28
C GLU A 363 -10.34 -7.53 -1.15
N GLU A 364 -10.30 -6.23 -1.39
CA GLU A 364 -10.00 -5.65 -2.71
C GLU A 364 -8.63 -6.14 -3.21
N ILE A 365 -7.60 -5.97 -2.39
CA ILE A 365 -6.23 -6.36 -2.73
C ILE A 365 -6.06 -7.89 -2.74
N ARG A 366 -6.79 -8.59 -1.87
CA ARG A 366 -6.78 -10.05 -1.86
C ARG A 366 -7.21 -10.63 -3.21
N GLN A 367 -8.25 -10.04 -3.83
CA GLN A 367 -8.70 -10.45 -5.16
C GLN A 367 -7.63 -10.20 -6.23
N GLU A 368 -6.87 -9.10 -6.14
CA GLU A 368 -5.75 -8.83 -7.05
C GLU A 368 -4.64 -9.90 -6.94
N PHE A 369 -4.30 -10.32 -5.72
CA PHE A 369 -3.34 -11.42 -5.54
C PHE A 369 -3.87 -12.73 -6.12
N VAL A 370 -5.13 -13.08 -5.86
CA VAL A 370 -5.75 -14.30 -6.40
C VAL A 370 -5.73 -14.27 -7.93
N ASN A 371 -6.10 -13.15 -8.55
CA ASN A 371 -6.09 -13.00 -10.01
C ASN A 371 -4.67 -13.12 -10.57
N SER A 372 -3.68 -12.45 -9.96
CA SER A 372 -2.29 -12.45 -10.41
C SER A 372 -1.62 -13.82 -10.32
N VAL A 373 -2.05 -14.62 -9.36
CA VAL A 373 -1.57 -15.97 -9.15
C VAL A 373 -2.22 -16.95 -10.12
N SER A 374 -3.40 -16.60 -10.66
CA SER A 374 -4.21 -17.47 -11.54
C SER A 374 -3.65 -17.66 -12.96
N GLU A 375 -2.70 -16.82 -13.42
CA GLU A 375 -2.15 -16.87 -14.77
C GLU A 375 -0.78 -17.58 -14.84
N ASP A 376 -0.73 -18.68 -15.58
CA ASP A 376 0.39 -19.38 -16.23
C ASP A 376 1.45 -20.17 -15.44
N LYS A 377 1.87 -19.84 -14.23
CA LYS A 377 2.91 -20.60 -13.52
C LYS A 377 2.52 -21.05 -12.10
N TRP A 378 1.39 -20.59 -11.63
CA TRP A 378 0.84 -20.90 -10.33
C TRP A 378 -0.42 -21.75 -10.42
N ASN A 379 -0.54 -22.57 -11.48
CA ASN A 379 -1.64 -23.53 -11.68
C ASN A 379 -1.91 -24.38 -10.43
N ASP A 380 -0.87 -24.65 -9.64
CA ASP A 380 -1.00 -25.33 -8.35
C ASP A 380 -1.93 -24.57 -7.38
N LEU A 381 -2.00 -23.23 -7.44
CA LEU A 381 -2.76 -22.44 -6.48
C LEU A 381 -4.25 -22.37 -6.81
N ILE A 382 -4.62 -22.27 -8.09
CA ILE A 382 -6.02 -22.40 -8.53
C ILE A 382 -6.51 -23.81 -8.20
N GLN A 383 -5.62 -24.76 -8.38
CA GLN A 383 -5.88 -26.15 -8.01
C GLN A 383 -6.07 -26.26 -6.50
N PHE A 384 -5.23 -25.58 -5.68
CA PHE A 384 -5.40 -25.54 -4.23
C PHE A 384 -6.67 -24.82 -3.78
N GLU A 385 -7.10 -23.73 -4.43
CA GLU A 385 -8.35 -23.08 -4.09
C GLU A 385 -9.55 -24.01 -4.38
N ARG A 386 -9.58 -24.66 -5.53
CA ARG A 386 -10.61 -25.66 -5.87
C ARG A 386 -10.56 -26.89 -4.96
N GLU A 387 -9.36 -27.33 -4.64
CA GLU A 387 -9.15 -28.45 -3.72
C GLU A 387 -9.55 -28.07 -2.29
N SER A 388 -9.28 -26.82 -1.87
CA SER A 388 -9.72 -26.30 -0.59
C SER A 388 -11.25 -26.20 -0.48
N ASP A 389 -11.95 -25.77 -1.53
CA ASP A 389 -13.43 -25.83 -1.57
C ASP A 389 -13.92 -27.28 -1.41
N THR A 390 -13.27 -28.21 -2.11
CA THR A 390 -13.60 -29.65 -1.99
C THR A 390 -13.34 -30.20 -0.58
N ILE A 391 -12.23 -29.78 0.06
CA ILE A 391 -11.88 -30.18 1.43
C ILE A 391 -12.90 -29.64 2.41
N LEU A 392 -13.25 -28.35 2.30
CA LEU A 392 -14.23 -27.74 3.17
C LEU A 392 -15.59 -28.43 3.07
N GLU A 393 -16.09 -28.64 1.86
CA GLU A 393 -17.33 -29.38 1.64
C GLU A 393 -17.28 -30.81 2.20
N ALA A 394 -16.19 -31.52 1.93
CA ALA A 394 -16.00 -32.88 2.45
C ALA A 394 -15.92 -32.89 3.98
N THR A 395 -15.31 -31.88 4.61
CA THR A 395 -15.25 -31.74 6.06
C THR A 395 -16.65 -31.52 6.64
N CYS A 396 -17.42 -30.58 6.07
CA CYS A 396 -18.81 -30.33 6.51
C CYS A 396 -19.71 -31.55 6.31
N GLN A 397 -19.45 -32.38 5.30
CA GLN A 397 -20.16 -33.63 5.02
C GLN A 397 -19.57 -34.84 5.77
N MET A 398 -18.56 -34.64 6.61
CA MET A 398 -17.84 -35.68 7.40
C MET A 398 -17.24 -36.80 6.52
N LYS A 399 -16.83 -36.51 5.28
CA LYS A 399 -16.22 -37.46 4.33
C LYS A 399 -14.71 -37.59 4.59
N THR A 400 -14.34 -38.28 5.65
CA THR A 400 -12.97 -38.36 6.21
C THR A 400 -11.92 -38.84 5.21
N GLU A 401 -12.23 -39.85 4.36
CA GLU A 401 -11.31 -40.35 3.35
C GLU A 401 -11.01 -39.34 2.24
N VAL A 402 -12.02 -38.55 1.87
CA VAL A 402 -11.86 -37.47 0.86
C VAL A 402 -10.94 -36.38 1.43
N VAL A 403 -11.19 -35.95 2.66
CA VAL A 403 -10.36 -34.94 3.35
C VAL A 403 -8.90 -35.42 3.44
N ALA A 404 -8.66 -36.62 3.94
CA ALA A 404 -7.31 -37.18 4.07
C ALA A 404 -6.57 -37.23 2.72
N LYS A 405 -7.24 -37.70 1.67
CA LYS A 405 -6.67 -37.86 0.31
C LYS A 405 -6.36 -36.49 -0.34
N GLN A 406 -7.21 -35.50 -0.15
CA GLN A 406 -6.96 -34.16 -0.69
C GLN A 406 -5.83 -33.44 0.06
N ILE A 407 -5.76 -33.57 1.38
CA ILE A 407 -4.63 -33.04 2.17
C ILE A 407 -3.31 -33.71 1.75
N GLU A 408 -3.31 -35.03 1.53
CA GLU A 408 -2.14 -35.76 1.03
C GLU A 408 -1.68 -35.24 -0.34
N LYS A 409 -2.62 -34.95 -1.24
CA LYS A 409 -2.32 -34.40 -2.56
C LYS A 409 -1.67 -33.02 -2.46
N ILE A 410 -2.26 -32.12 -1.66
CA ILE A 410 -1.69 -30.78 -1.39
C ILE A 410 -0.31 -30.91 -0.75
N HIS A 411 -0.16 -31.81 0.23
CA HIS A 411 1.12 -32.08 0.87
C HIS A 411 2.18 -32.53 -0.14
N ASN A 412 1.89 -33.50 -0.98
CA ASN A 412 2.84 -34.02 -1.95
C ASN A 412 3.26 -32.98 -2.99
N THR A 413 2.34 -32.12 -3.40
CA THR A 413 2.61 -31.01 -4.33
C THR A 413 3.46 -29.93 -3.66
N TYR A 414 3.21 -29.63 -2.38
CA TYR A 414 3.90 -28.60 -1.60
C TYR A 414 5.26 -29.06 -1.05
N ALA A 415 5.37 -30.32 -0.63
CA ALA A 415 6.58 -30.89 -0.04
C ALA A 415 7.75 -31.04 -1.04
N SER A 416 7.51 -30.94 -2.35
CA SER A 416 8.60 -30.90 -3.34
C SER A 416 9.49 -29.66 -3.18
N ASN A 417 9.02 -28.62 -2.47
CA ASN A 417 9.67 -27.31 -2.31
C ASN A 417 10.08 -26.97 -0.86
N ILE A 418 9.70 -27.77 0.15
CA ILE A 418 10.02 -27.50 1.57
C ILE A 418 10.58 -28.76 2.23
N THR A 419 11.65 -28.59 3.01
CA THR A 419 12.17 -29.62 3.92
C THR A 419 11.16 -29.91 5.03
N TYR A 420 10.43 -31.00 4.88
CA TYR A 420 9.30 -31.41 5.72
C TYR A 420 9.79 -32.25 6.90
N HIS A 421 9.83 -31.69 8.11
CA HIS A 421 10.40 -32.39 9.25
C HIS A 421 9.64 -32.31 10.58
N ASN A 422 8.51 -31.57 10.67
CA ASN A 422 7.81 -31.36 11.94
C ASN A 422 6.33 -30.96 11.80
N GLU A 423 5.65 -30.84 12.92
CA GLU A 423 4.25 -30.44 13.07
C GLU A 423 3.95 -29.04 12.49
N ASN A 424 4.92 -28.11 12.53
CA ASN A 424 4.78 -26.78 11.95
C ASN A 424 4.62 -26.81 10.43
N SER A 425 5.30 -27.73 9.75
CA SER A 425 5.16 -27.91 8.30
C SER A 425 3.77 -28.45 7.94
N LEU A 426 3.21 -29.35 8.75
CA LEU A 426 1.84 -29.85 8.59
C LEU A 426 0.81 -28.72 8.80
N SER A 427 1.04 -27.83 9.75
CA SER A 427 0.21 -26.65 10.00
C SER A 427 0.14 -25.74 8.76
N SER A 428 1.26 -25.54 8.07
CA SER A 428 1.28 -24.73 6.83
C SER A 428 0.49 -25.38 5.69
N VAL A 429 0.61 -26.68 5.51
CA VAL A 429 -0.19 -27.44 4.52
C VAL A 429 -1.68 -27.31 4.81
N LEU A 430 -2.09 -27.38 6.08
CA LEU A 430 -3.50 -27.24 6.43
C LEU A 430 -4.03 -25.83 6.24
N THR A 431 -3.20 -24.83 6.45
CA THR A 431 -3.58 -23.44 6.13
C THR A 431 -3.97 -23.30 4.66
N ILE A 432 -3.24 -23.95 3.77
CA ILE A 432 -3.54 -23.99 2.33
C ILE A 432 -4.77 -24.86 2.06
N ALA A 433 -4.84 -26.02 2.69
CA ALA A 433 -5.94 -26.97 2.51
C ALA A 433 -7.31 -26.39 2.89
N TYR A 434 -7.35 -25.47 3.84
CA TYR A 434 -8.57 -24.79 4.30
C TYR A 434 -8.63 -23.32 3.87
N LEU A 435 -7.96 -22.92 2.81
CA LEU A 435 -7.94 -21.53 2.32
C LEU A 435 -9.35 -20.99 2.02
N SER A 436 -10.23 -21.83 1.46
CA SER A 436 -11.62 -21.47 1.13
C SER A 436 -12.49 -21.13 2.33
N THR A 437 -12.07 -21.54 3.57
CA THR A 437 -12.78 -21.15 4.78
C THR A 437 -12.89 -19.65 4.96
N LEU A 438 -11.94 -18.85 4.43
CA LEU A 438 -11.97 -17.40 4.50
C LEU A 438 -13.20 -16.78 3.81
N LYS A 439 -13.84 -17.50 2.88
CA LYS A 439 -15.09 -17.09 2.24
C LYS A 439 -16.26 -17.07 3.26
N TYR A 440 -16.33 -18.06 4.12
CA TYR A 440 -17.49 -18.37 4.96
C TYR A 440 -17.24 -18.22 6.47
N TYR A 441 -15.97 -18.26 6.88
CA TYR A 441 -15.54 -18.22 8.28
C TYR A 441 -14.78 -16.91 8.58
N PHE A 442 -14.72 -16.56 9.84
CA PHE A 442 -13.74 -15.57 10.31
C PHE A 442 -12.32 -16.14 10.16
N LYS A 443 -11.31 -15.26 10.26
CA LYS A 443 -9.91 -15.70 10.28
C LYS A 443 -9.72 -16.82 11.32
N PRO A 444 -9.09 -17.94 10.96
CA PRO A 444 -8.91 -19.04 11.90
C PRO A 444 -8.09 -18.58 13.12
N ILE A 445 -8.56 -18.96 14.29
CA ILE A 445 -7.82 -18.77 15.53
C ILE A 445 -6.83 -19.92 15.64
N ARG A 446 -5.54 -19.61 15.67
CA ARG A 446 -4.48 -20.57 15.88
C ARG A 446 -4.11 -20.63 17.36
N GLU A 447 -3.73 -21.83 17.84
CA GLU A 447 -3.28 -22.04 19.21
C GLU A 447 -4.27 -21.44 20.25
N LEU A 448 -5.57 -21.69 20.04
CA LEU A 448 -6.58 -21.23 21.00
C LEU A 448 -6.31 -21.84 22.37
N PRO A 449 -6.05 -21.04 23.44
CA PRO A 449 -5.87 -21.56 24.78
C PRO A 449 -7.12 -22.32 25.23
N THR A 450 -6.95 -23.60 25.53
CA THR A 450 -7.96 -24.41 26.19
C THR A 450 -7.40 -24.79 27.56
N GLY A 451 -8.20 -24.87 28.59
CA GLY A 451 -7.72 -25.01 29.99
C GLY A 451 -6.65 -26.09 30.26
N ARG A 452 -6.33 -26.95 29.30
CA ARG A 452 -5.26 -28.00 29.35
C ARG A 452 -4.44 -28.08 28.05
N GLY A 453 -4.28 -27.01 27.29
CA GLY A 453 -3.50 -26.95 26.05
C GLY A 453 -4.07 -25.99 25.01
N PHE A 454 -3.65 -26.15 23.74
CA PHE A 454 -4.09 -25.28 22.64
C PHE A 454 -4.76 -26.16 21.56
N ALA A 455 -5.84 -25.66 20.93
CA ALA A 455 -6.35 -26.20 19.68
C ALA A 455 -5.56 -25.62 18.53
N ASP A 456 -5.11 -26.44 17.57
CA ASP A 456 -4.25 -25.97 16.48
C ASP A 456 -4.96 -24.96 15.58
N PHE A 457 -6.24 -25.24 15.19
CA PHE A 457 -7.06 -24.32 14.43
C PHE A 457 -8.52 -24.35 14.89
N VAL A 458 -9.12 -23.17 15.00
CA VAL A 458 -10.54 -23.01 15.23
C VAL A 458 -11.13 -22.11 14.15
N TYR A 459 -12.12 -22.62 13.42
CA TYR A 459 -12.84 -21.91 12.39
C TYR A 459 -14.25 -21.62 12.88
N ILE A 460 -14.58 -20.32 13.02
CA ILE A 460 -15.91 -19.83 13.45
C ILE A 460 -16.60 -19.27 12.21
N PRO A 461 -17.80 -19.78 11.82
CA PRO A 461 -18.52 -19.27 10.68
C PRO A 461 -18.95 -17.81 10.93
N LYS A 462 -18.95 -16.99 9.87
CA LYS A 462 -19.51 -15.64 9.91
C LYS A 462 -21.01 -15.71 10.18
N LEU A 463 -21.57 -14.70 10.82
CA LEU A 463 -22.97 -14.67 11.24
C LEU A 463 -23.95 -14.99 10.11
N GLU A 464 -23.66 -14.53 8.89
CA GLU A 464 -24.45 -14.76 7.68
C GLU A 464 -24.42 -16.22 7.18
N TYR A 465 -23.44 -17.02 7.63
CA TYR A 465 -23.22 -18.43 7.21
C TYR A 465 -23.37 -19.45 8.35
N LYS A 466 -23.63 -19.01 9.58
CA LYS A 466 -23.67 -19.89 10.77
C LYS A 466 -24.70 -21.03 10.67
N ASP A 467 -25.78 -20.83 9.92
CA ASP A 467 -26.83 -21.82 9.74
C ASP A 467 -26.50 -22.83 8.63
N TYR A 468 -25.50 -22.55 7.79
CA TYR A 468 -25.08 -23.38 6.67
C TYR A 468 -23.77 -24.10 6.90
N TYR A 469 -22.89 -23.51 7.71
CA TYR A 469 -21.55 -24.02 7.96
C TYR A 469 -21.34 -24.26 9.47
N PRO A 470 -20.86 -25.47 9.86
CA PRO A 470 -20.52 -25.75 11.24
C PRO A 470 -19.26 -25.00 11.67
N ALA A 471 -19.12 -24.72 12.96
CA ALA A 471 -17.79 -24.39 13.50
C ALA A 471 -16.87 -25.61 13.39
N LEU A 472 -15.58 -25.39 13.10
CA LEU A 472 -14.61 -26.47 12.97
C LEU A 472 -13.50 -26.32 14.03
N LEU A 473 -13.19 -27.39 14.71
CA LEU A 473 -12.07 -27.48 15.62
C LEU A 473 -11.12 -28.55 15.12
N VAL A 474 -9.93 -28.11 14.68
CA VAL A 474 -8.98 -28.97 14.00
C VAL A 474 -7.75 -29.17 14.89
N GLU A 475 -7.37 -30.43 15.09
CA GLU A 475 -6.19 -30.84 15.82
C GLU A 475 -5.27 -31.66 14.92
N LEU A 476 -3.98 -31.36 14.97
CA LEU A 476 -2.95 -32.00 14.19
C LEU A 476 -2.11 -32.94 15.05
N LYS A 477 -1.67 -34.03 14.46
CA LYS A 477 -0.68 -34.91 15.10
C LYS A 477 0.30 -35.46 14.10
N TRP A 478 1.55 -35.43 14.47
CA TRP A 478 2.65 -35.97 13.71
C TRP A 478 3.07 -37.31 14.30
N ASN A 479 3.03 -38.38 13.50
CA ASN A 479 3.37 -39.75 13.94
C ASN A 479 2.52 -40.29 15.10
N HIS A 480 1.28 -39.84 15.24
CA HIS A 480 0.33 -40.31 16.24
C HIS A 480 -0.93 -40.91 15.60
N ASN A 481 -1.71 -41.62 16.39
CA ASN A 481 -3.01 -42.14 15.94
C ASN A 481 -4.02 -40.98 15.82
N VAL A 482 -4.87 -41.01 14.79
CA VAL A 482 -5.90 -40.01 14.57
C VAL A 482 -6.92 -39.92 15.72
N GLN A 483 -7.18 -41.04 16.43
CA GLN A 483 -8.05 -41.02 17.60
C GLN A 483 -7.47 -40.17 18.73
N SER A 484 -6.15 -40.18 18.93
CA SER A 484 -5.50 -39.36 19.96
C SER A 484 -5.67 -37.85 19.71
N ALA A 485 -5.81 -37.41 18.45
CA ALA A 485 -6.12 -36.04 18.13
C ALA A 485 -7.55 -35.66 18.59
N LEU A 486 -8.53 -36.50 18.32
CA LEU A 486 -9.91 -36.28 18.78
C LEU A 486 -10.06 -36.38 20.30
N ASP A 487 -9.38 -37.35 20.93
CA ASP A 487 -9.43 -37.49 22.39
C ASP A 487 -8.84 -36.25 23.08
N GLN A 488 -7.76 -35.72 22.54
CA GLN A 488 -7.18 -34.48 23.02
C GLN A 488 -8.16 -33.27 22.88
N ILE A 489 -8.91 -33.18 21.78
CA ILE A 489 -9.94 -32.17 21.62
C ILE A 489 -11.02 -32.30 22.70
N LYS A 490 -11.49 -33.52 22.97
CA LYS A 490 -12.57 -33.79 23.92
C LYS A 490 -12.19 -33.54 25.37
N GLU A 491 -10.91 -33.68 25.72
CA GLU A 491 -10.41 -33.40 27.07
C GLU A 491 -10.24 -31.88 27.35
N LYS A 492 -10.34 -31.03 26.34
CA LYS A 492 -10.11 -29.59 26.45
C LYS A 492 -11.38 -28.86 26.89
N VAL A 493 -11.22 -27.91 27.82
CA VAL A 493 -12.30 -26.99 28.23
C VAL A 493 -12.27 -25.77 27.30
N TYR A 494 -13.33 -25.56 26.55
CA TYR A 494 -13.38 -24.50 25.57
C TYR A 494 -13.74 -23.14 26.17
N PRO A 495 -13.16 -22.03 25.64
CA PRO A 495 -13.56 -20.67 26.00
C PRO A 495 -15.04 -20.43 25.69
N GLN A 496 -15.63 -19.50 26.43
CA GLN A 496 -17.03 -19.08 26.29
C GLN A 496 -17.39 -18.67 24.86
N SER A 497 -16.41 -18.16 24.10
CA SER A 497 -16.55 -17.76 22.69
C SER A 497 -16.88 -18.89 21.72
N ILE A 498 -16.66 -20.16 22.09
CA ILE A 498 -17.01 -21.33 21.26
C ILE A 498 -18.28 -22.01 21.76
N GLN A 499 -18.68 -21.78 23.01
CA GLN A 499 -19.86 -22.41 23.61
C GLN A 499 -21.16 -22.09 22.85
N GLU A 500 -21.23 -20.93 22.20
CA GLU A 500 -22.38 -20.54 21.36
C GLU A 500 -22.50 -21.36 20.06
N TYR A 501 -21.45 -22.10 19.66
CA TYR A 501 -21.41 -22.90 18.43
C TYR A 501 -21.46 -24.41 18.68
N THR A 502 -21.61 -24.86 19.92
CA THR A 502 -21.57 -26.30 20.28
C THR A 502 -22.63 -27.14 19.61
N ASP A 503 -23.80 -26.55 19.32
CA ASP A 503 -24.90 -27.24 18.63
C ASP A 503 -24.59 -27.57 17.15
N ASN A 504 -23.61 -26.87 16.54
CA ASN A 504 -23.16 -27.09 15.17
C ASN A 504 -21.63 -27.04 15.08
N LEU A 505 -20.95 -27.90 15.82
CA LEU A 505 -19.49 -27.99 15.92
C LEU A 505 -19.00 -29.36 15.43
N LEU A 506 -18.00 -29.34 14.54
CA LEU A 506 -17.27 -30.54 14.12
C LEU A 506 -15.87 -30.56 14.72
N LEU A 507 -15.50 -31.72 15.27
CA LEU A 507 -14.16 -32.04 15.74
C LEU A 507 -13.43 -32.75 14.61
N VAL A 508 -12.29 -32.22 14.18
CA VAL A 508 -11.52 -32.74 13.04
C VAL A 508 -10.12 -33.11 13.51
N GLY A 509 -9.82 -34.37 13.56
CA GLY A 509 -8.48 -34.89 13.82
C GLY A 509 -7.77 -35.20 12.51
N ILE A 510 -6.56 -34.65 12.31
CA ILE A 510 -5.73 -34.91 11.14
C ILE A 510 -4.35 -35.39 11.59
N THR A 511 -3.87 -36.48 11.02
CA THR A 511 -2.55 -37.01 11.34
C THR A 511 -1.75 -37.32 10.09
N TYR A 512 -0.43 -37.22 10.23
CA TYR A 512 0.53 -37.64 9.22
C TYR A 512 1.52 -38.67 9.81
N ASP A 513 1.71 -39.76 9.11
CA ASP A 513 2.71 -40.77 9.45
C ASP A 513 3.92 -40.63 8.52
N SER A 514 5.06 -40.23 9.08
CA SER A 514 6.29 -39.98 8.32
C SER A 514 6.93 -41.27 7.73
N LYS A 515 6.55 -42.46 8.22
CA LYS A 515 7.06 -43.75 7.72
C LYS A 515 6.26 -44.22 6.53
N THR A 516 4.92 -44.19 6.62
CA THR A 516 4.03 -44.61 5.53
C THR A 516 3.77 -43.50 4.54
N LYS A 517 4.04 -42.22 4.92
CA LYS A 517 3.72 -40.98 4.19
C LYS A 517 2.21 -40.80 3.96
N GLU A 518 1.39 -41.36 4.81
CA GLU A 518 -0.07 -41.31 4.72
C GLU A 518 -0.65 -40.27 5.65
N HIS A 519 -1.70 -39.58 5.16
CA HIS A 519 -2.56 -38.75 5.98
C HIS A 519 -3.80 -39.53 6.38
N ARG A 520 -4.25 -39.29 7.63
CA ARG A 520 -5.52 -39.84 8.11
C ARG A 520 -6.35 -38.72 8.73
N CYS A 521 -7.62 -38.79 8.49
CA CYS A 521 -8.60 -37.82 9.02
C CYS A 521 -9.71 -38.57 9.74
N LYS A 522 -10.17 -38.01 10.85
CA LYS A 522 -11.37 -38.45 11.55
C LYS A 522 -12.19 -37.21 11.93
N ILE A 523 -13.51 -37.27 11.69
CA ILE A 523 -14.42 -36.15 11.94
C ILE A 523 -15.57 -36.69 12.79
N GLU A 524 -15.87 -35.99 13.88
CA GLU A 524 -16.98 -36.32 14.77
C GLU A 524 -17.78 -35.04 15.08
N LYS A 525 -19.08 -35.18 15.34
CA LYS A 525 -19.88 -34.08 15.91
C LYS A 525 -19.57 -33.96 17.39
N PHE A 526 -19.52 -32.73 17.87
CA PHE A 526 -19.33 -32.45 19.30
C PHE A 526 -20.58 -32.83 20.09
#